data_7df97e3b06f3d766c7e8c4ebe3e1e95b
#
_entry.id   7df97e3b06f3d766c7e8c4ebe3e1e95b
#
_cell.length_a   1.000
_cell.length_b   1.000
_cell.length_c   1.000
_cell.angle_alpha   90.00
_cell.angle_beta   90.00
_cell.angle_gamma   90.00
#
_symmetry.space_group_name_H-M   'P 1'
#
loop_
_entity.id
_entity.type
_entity.pdbx_description
1 polymer ?
#
loop_
_entity_poly.entity_id
_entity_poly.type
_entity_poly.pdbx_seq_one_letter_code
_entity_poly.pdbx_strand_id
1 'polypeptide(L)'
;MEQELIVRDLTPQDDIRTVARLIYETDEYIYPYMFSSRPEEAECVLGQMIAADTVYHWSHIKTAVVGGRIAGIVVWHKYPVKASRRAMLEAYARADAVADERFERVYNDYFGLLEGEPEGVYIANVCVDKAFRGRGIAKALLGGFLRDGETYHLEAVQQNAAAVRLYEALGFRVTGEYEGFGGVPCYRMTRPSRDEKLSACSGISQ
;
A
#
# COMPACT_ATOMS: atom_id res chain seq x y z
N MET A 1 -3.44 -19.39 24.93
CA MET A 1 -2.38 -18.36 24.96
C MET A 1 -2.61 -17.44 23.77
N GLU A 2 -2.76 -16.16 24.03
CA GLU A 2 -2.87 -15.13 22.99
C GLU A 2 -1.52 -15.05 22.29
N GLN A 3 -1.51 -15.23 20.96
CA GLN A 3 -0.26 -15.15 20.21
C GLN A 3 0.16 -13.70 20.10
N GLU A 4 1.41 -13.40 20.44
CA GLU A 4 1.99 -12.07 20.39
C GLU A 4 1.92 -11.49 18.96
N LEU A 5 1.47 -10.24 18.85
CA LEU A 5 1.47 -9.45 17.62
C LEU A 5 2.73 -8.60 17.57
N ILE A 6 3.56 -8.81 16.56
CA ILE A 6 4.79 -8.07 16.32
C ILE A 6 4.66 -7.29 15.02
N VAL A 7 4.91 -5.97 15.05
CA VAL A 7 5.01 -5.11 13.86
C VAL A 7 6.48 -4.81 13.59
N ARG A 8 6.98 -5.20 12.41
CA ARG A 8 8.39 -5.03 12.03
C ARG A 8 8.57 -4.84 10.52
N ASP A 9 9.75 -4.49 10.10
CA ASP A 9 10.11 -4.44 8.68
C ASP A 9 10.12 -5.86 8.08
N LEU A 10 9.75 -5.97 6.81
CA LEU A 10 9.90 -7.20 6.04
C LEU A 10 11.40 -7.45 5.83
N THR A 11 11.78 -8.72 5.80
CA THR A 11 13.14 -9.16 5.47
C THR A 11 13.12 -10.15 4.28
N PRO A 12 14.23 -10.30 3.54
CA PRO A 12 14.30 -11.26 2.43
C PRO A 12 14.11 -12.73 2.82
N GLN A 13 14.18 -13.04 4.12
CA GLN A 13 14.01 -14.40 4.68
C GLN A 13 12.57 -14.71 5.04
N ASP A 14 11.69 -13.71 4.97
CA ASP A 14 10.27 -13.88 5.27
C ASP A 14 9.54 -14.64 4.15
N ASP A 15 8.31 -15.05 4.42
CA ASP A 15 7.43 -15.68 3.44
C ASP A 15 6.95 -14.64 2.40
N ILE A 16 7.81 -14.38 1.41
CA ILE A 16 7.58 -13.42 0.32
C ILE A 16 6.33 -13.78 -0.49
N ARG A 17 6.00 -15.07 -0.61
CA ARG A 17 4.80 -15.51 -1.32
C ARG A 17 3.53 -15.04 -0.61
N THR A 18 3.46 -15.16 0.71
CA THR A 18 2.36 -14.59 1.50
C THR A 18 2.26 -13.08 1.34
N VAL A 19 3.38 -12.35 1.33
CA VAL A 19 3.40 -10.90 1.09
C VAL A 19 2.86 -10.54 -0.29
N ALA A 20 3.32 -11.23 -1.34
CA ALA A 20 2.86 -11.03 -2.71
C ALA A 20 1.35 -11.26 -2.86
N ARG A 21 0.83 -12.33 -2.25
CA ARG A 21 -0.61 -12.60 -2.19
C ARG A 21 -1.37 -11.48 -1.47
N LEU A 22 -0.87 -10.99 -0.35
CA LEU A 22 -1.51 -9.90 0.39
C LEU A 22 -1.48 -8.58 -0.40
N ILE A 23 -0.44 -8.29 -1.18
CA ILE A 23 -0.42 -7.16 -2.11
C ILE A 23 -1.53 -7.33 -3.16
N TYR A 24 -1.60 -8.49 -3.81
CA TYR A 24 -2.65 -8.78 -4.78
C TYR A 24 -4.07 -8.61 -4.20
N GLU A 25 -4.29 -9.04 -2.95
CA GLU A 25 -5.60 -8.96 -2.27
C GLU A 25 -5.97 -7.55 -1.78
N THR A 26 -5.09 -6.54 -1.90
CA THR A 26 -5.41 -5.17 -1.46
C THR A 26 -6.37 -4.44 -2.38
N ASP A 27 -6.36 -4.77 -3.66
CA ASP A 27 -7.14 -4.07 -4.67
C ASP A 27 -7.89 -5.07 -5.56
N GLU A 28 -9.21 -4.88 -5.65
CA GLU A 28 -10.11 -5.77 -6.41
C GLU A 28 -10.22 -5.39 -7.89
N TYR A 29 -9.55 -4.32 -8.33
CA TYR A 29 -9.66 -3.76 -9.69
C TYR A 29 -8.33 -3.82 -10.45
N ILE A 30 -7.28 -3.21 -9.90
CA ILE A 30 -5.98 -3.03 -10.57
C ILE A 30 -5.28 -4.38 -10.78
N TYR A 31 -5.06 -5.14 -9.70
CA TYR A 31 -4.31 -6.40 -9.80
C TYR A 31 -5.04 -7.49 -10.59
N PRO A 32 -6.36 -7.73 -10.40
CA PRO A 32 -7.08 -8.67 -11.26
C PRO A 32 -7.06 -8.28 -12.74
N TYR A 33 -7.13 -6.98 -13.05
CA TYR A 33 -6.98 -6.51 -14.43
C TYR A 33 -5.55 -6.75 -14.95
N MET A 34 -4.52 -6.32 -14.22
CA MET A 34 -3.12 -6.41 -14.62
C MET A 34 -2.65 -7.86 -14.85
N PHE A 35 -3.15 -8.80 -14.03
CA PHE A 35 -2.79 -10.22 -14.09
C PHE A 35 -3.90 -11.10 -14.69
N SER A 36 -4.89 -10.54 -15.38
CA SER A 36 -6.00 -11.31 -16.00
C SER A 36 -6.70 -12.25 -15.03
N SER A 37 -6.89 -11.83 -13.79
CA SER A 37 -7.47 -12.64 -12.69
C SER A 37 -6.73 -13.97 -12.44
N ARG A 38 -5.41 -14.00 -12.68
CA ARG A 38 -4.54 -15.16 -12.41
C ARG A 38 -3.70 -14.92 -11.14
N PRO A 39 -4.22 -15.29 -9.95
CA PRO A 39 -3.55 -14.98 -8.68
C PRO A 39 -2.19 -15.67 -8.53
N GLU A 40 -2.02 -16.89 -9.04
CA GLU A 40 -0.73 -17.61 -8.96
C GLU A 40 0.36 -16.90 -9.77
N GLU A 41 0.04 -16.38 -10.96
CA GLU A 41 0.97 -15.58 -11.75
C GLU A 41 1.29 -14.27 -11.06
N ALA A 42 0.26 -13.60 -10.51
CA ALA A 42 0.44 -12.38 -9.74
C ALA A 42 1.38 -12.58 -8.54
N GLU A 43 1.20 -13.66 -7.77
CA GLU A 43 2.08 -14.00 -6.64
C GLU A 43 3.53 -14.20 -7.09
N CYS A 44 3.75 -14.86 -8.23
CA CYS A 44 5.10 -15.06 -8.77
C CYS A 44 5.74 -13.74 -9.19
N VAL A 45 5.05 -12.92 -9.99
CA VAL A 45 5.57 -11.63 -10.48
C VAL A 45 5.79 -10.64 -9.33
N LEU A 46 4.81 -10.47 -8.44
CA LEU A 46 4.93 -9.60 -7.26
C LEU A 46 6.06 -10.08 -6.33
N GLY A 47 6.25 -11.39 -6.18
CA GLY A 47 7.37 -11.96 -5.44
C GLY A 47 8.73 -11.54 -6.02
N GLN A 48 8.88 -11.54 -7.35
CA GLN A 48 10.08 -11.03 -8.02
C GLN A 48 10.22 -9.50 -7.86
N MET A 49 9.11 -8.76 -7.88
CA MET A 49 9.12 -7.31 -7.65
C MET A 49 9.56 -6.96 -6.23
N ILE A 50 9.16 -7.74 -5.22
CA ILE A 50 9.57 -7.55 -3.81
C ILE A 50 11.09 -7.75 -3.65
N ALA A 51 11.68 -8.66 -4.41
CA ALA A 51 13.12 -8.94 -4.40
C ALA A 51 13.96 -7.99 -5.26
N ALA A 52 13.33 -7.15 -6.08
CA ALA A 52 13.98 -6.23 -7.02
C ALA A 52 13.79 -4.77 -6.58
N ASP A 53 14.59 -3.85 -7.15
CA ASP A 53 14.46 -2.40 -6.90
C ASP A 53 13.22 -1.82 -7.61
N THR A 54 12.07 -2.18 -7.09
CA THR A 54 10.75 -1.72 -7.56
C THR A 54 10.02 -0.97 -6.45
N VAL A 55 8.83 -0.46 -6.75
CA VAL A 55 7.92 0.12 -5.75
C VAL A 55 7.48 -0.90 -4.68
N TYR A 56 7.63 -2.19 -4.92
CA TYR A 56 7.31 -3.24 -3.96
C TYR A 56 8.54 -3.82 -3.25
N HIS A 57 9.73 -3.22 -3.40
CA HIS A 57 10.94 -3.73 -2.74
C HIS A 57 10.71 -3.93 -1.23
N TRP A 58 11.24 -5.01 -0.70
CA TRP A 58 11.03 -5.43 0.70
C TRP A 58 11.31 -4.33 1.73
N SER A 59 12.24 -3.38 1.46
CA SER A 59 12.51 -2.25 2.35
C SER A 59 11.36 -1.24 2.48
N HIS A 60 10.39 -1.31 1.58
CA HIS A 60 9.18 -0.46 1.59
C HIS A 60 7.99 -1.18 2.21
N ILE A 61 8.21 -2.30 2.90
CA ILE A 61 7.13 -3.13 3.45
C ILE A 61 7.32 -3.34 4.95
N LYS A 62 6.30 -3.01 5.74
CA LYS A 62 6.18 -3.47 7.11
C LYS A 62 5.17 -4.60 7.22
N THR A 63 5.42 -5.50 8.14
CA THR A 63 4.58 -6.66 8.39
C THR A 63 4.04 -6.68 9.81
N ALA A 64 2.84 -7.20 9.97
CA ALA A 64 2.31 -7.67 11.24
C ALA A 64 2.48 -9.18 11.29
N VAL A 65 3.16 -9.69 12.30
CA VAL A 65 3.44 -11.12 12.51
C VAL A 65 2.70 -11.61 13.75
N VAL A 66 1.97 -12.71 13.63
CA VAL A 66 1.23 -13.36 14.73
C VAL A 66 1.59 -14.83 14.74
N GLY A 67 2.16 -15.31 15.84
CA GLY A 67 2.58 -16.71 15.96
C GLY A 67 3.57 -17.15 14.88
N GLY A 68 4.50 -16.27 14.49
CA GLY A 68 5.50 -16.52 13.44
C GLY A 68 4.97 -16.44 12.01
N ARG A 69 3.68 -16.13 11.80
CA ARG A 69 3.06 -16.02 10.48
C ARG A 69 2.77 -14.56 10.12
N ILE A 70 3.00 -14.16 8.87
CA ILE A 70 2.60 -12.84 8.37
C ILE A 70 1.07 -12.76 8.35
N ALA A 71 0.54 -11.84 9.13
CA ALA A 71 -0.88 -11.61 9.33
C ALA A 71 -1.38 -10.34 8.61
N GLY A 72 -0.47 -9.46 8.19
CA GLY A 72 -0.80 -8.25 7.45
C GLY A 72 0.43 -7.48 6.99
N ILE A 73 0.22 -6.58 6.07
CA ILE A 73 1.26 -5.75 5.44
C ILE A 73 0.83 -4.29 5.34
N VAL A 74 1.82 -3.39 5.30
CA VAL A 74 1.71 -2.05 4.72
C VAL A 74 2.86 -1.83 3.76
N VAL A 75 2.55 -1.42 2.53
CA VAL A 75 3.53 -0.97 1.52
C VAL A 75 3.48 0.55 1.47
N TRP A 76 4.64 1.17 1.49
CA TRP A 76 4.76 2.63 1.58
C TRP A 76 5.90 3.16 0.72
N HIS A 77 5.80 4.42 0.31
CA HIS A 77 6.82 5.13 -0.46
C HIS A 77 7.02 6.53 0.10
N LYS A 78 8.24 7.04 0.00
CA LYS A 78 8.50 8.45 0.21
C LYS A 78 8.40 9.17 -1.13
N TYR A 79 7.64 10.25 -1.21
CA TYR A 79 7.55 11.07 -2.41
C TYR A 79 8.86 11.83 -2.69
N PRO A 80 9.23 12.05 -3.98
CA PRO A 80 8.58 11.52 -5.17
C PRO A 80 8.84 10.02 -5.34
N VAL A 81 7.80 9.27 -5.71
CA VAL A 81 7.91 7.84 -5.98
C VAL A 81 8.49 7.64 -7.39
N LYS A 82 9.57 6.86 -7.48
CA LYS A 82 10.15 6.48 -8.77
C LYS A 82 9.87 5.01 -9.05
N ALA A 83 8.89 4.75 -9.89
CA ALA A 83 8.59 3.40 -10.35
C ALA A 83 9.54 3.02 -11.49
N SER A 84 10.49 2.12 -11.26
CA SER A 84 11.36 1.63 -12.30
C SER A 84 10.64 0.64 -13.22
N ARG A 85 10.10 1.13 -14.35
CA ARG A 85 9.47 0.28 -15.39
C ARG A 85 10.37 -0.87 -15.81
N ARG A 86 11.67 -0.59 -15.99
CA ARG A 86 12.66 -1.63 -16.34
C ARG A 86 12.72 -2.73 -15.30
N ALA A 87 12.86 -2.38 -14.02
CA ALA A 87 12.91 -3.37 -12.93
C ALA A 87 11.62 -4.19 -12.83
N MET A 88 10.46 -3.57 -13.07
CA MET A 88 9.18 -4.28 -13.11
C MET A 88 9.11 -5.26 -14.28
N LEU A 89 9.53 -4.89 -15.49
CA LEU A 89 9.59 -5.79 -16.64
C LEU A 89 10.56 -6.96 -16.43
N GLU A 90 11.71 -6.70 -15.80
CA GLU A 90 12.66 -7.76 -15.41
C GLU A 90 12.05 -8.73 -14.40
N ALA A 91 11.17 -8.26 -13.50
CA ALA A 91 10.44 -9.13 -12.56
C ALA A 91 9.45 -10.04 -13.30
N TYR A 92 8.72 -9.54 -14.30
CA TYR A 92 7.88 -10.39 -15.17
C TYR A 92 8.72 -11.47 -15.86
N ALA A 93 9.85 -11.09 -16.47
CA ALA A 93 10.73 -12.05 -17.15
C ALA A 93 11.27 -13.13 -16.19
N ARG A 94 11.64 -12.77 -14.96
CA ARG A 94 12.10 -13.74 -13.94
C ARG A 94 11.00 -14.69 -13.47
N ALA A 95 9.76 -14.26 -13.55
CA ALA A 95 8.58 -15.07 -13.21
C ALA A 95 8.07 -15.91 -14.40
N ASP A 96 8.77 -15.89 -15.54
CA ASP A 96 8.34 -16.51 -16.81
C ASP A 96 6.93 -16.02 -17.23
N ALA A 97 6.64 -14.76 -16.97
CA ALA A 97 5.37 -14.10 -17.27
C ALA A 97 5.55 -13.00 -18.32
N VAL A 98 4.46 -12.65 -19.00
CA VAL A 98 4.46 -11.63 -20.06
C VAL A 98 3.81 -10.34 -19.54
N ALA A 99 4.56 -9.24 -19.56
CA ALA A 99 4.03 -7.90 -19.36
C ALA A 99 3.37 -7.45 -20.67
N ASP A 100 2.06 -7.51 -20.72
CA ASP A 100 1.26 -7.15 -21.89
C ASP A 100 0.68 -5.72 -21.80
N GLU A 101 -0.25 -5.39 -22.67
CA GLU A 101 -0.93 -4.08 -22.74
C GLU A 101 -1.63 -3.68 -21.43
N ARG A 102 -2.04 -4.65 -20.60
CA ARG A 102 -2.66 -4.39 -19.30
C ARG A 102 -1.66 -3.86 -18.30
N PHE A 103 -0.45 -4.46 -18.27
CA PHE A 103 0.65 -3.91 -17.47
C PHE A 103 0.99 -2.50 -17.91
N GLU A 104 1.11 -2.24 -19.23
CA GLU A 104 1.44 -0.92 -19.76
C GLU A 104 0.38 0.12 -19.36
N ARG A 105 -0.89 -0.24 -19.44
CA ARG A 105 -1.97 0.66 -19.04
C ARG A 105 -1.91 0.98 -17.55
N VAL A 106 -1.78 -0.04 -16.67
CA VAL A 106 -1.67 0.19 -15.23
C VAL A 106 -0.42 1.00 -14.90
N TYR A 107 0.71 0.73 -15.56
CA TYR A 107 1.93 1.48 -15.35
C TYR A 107 1.74 2.97 -15.68
N ASN A 108 1.15 3.29 -16.82
CA ASN A 108 0.96 4.68 -17.26
C ASN A 108 -0.13 5.40 -16.45
N ASP A 109 -1.25 4.72 -16.18
CA ASP A 109 -2.43 5.35 -15.56
C ASP A 109 -2.30 5.45 -14.02
N TYR A 110 -1.48 4.60 -13.39
CA TYR A 110 -1.34 4.56 -11.94
C TYR A 110 0.06 4.98 -11.48
N PHE A 111 1.10 4.27 -11.89
CA PHE A 111 2.46 4.57 -11.41
C PHE A 111 3.01 5.90 -11.94
N GLY A 112 2.63 6.32 -13.15
CA GLY A 112 3.01 7.61 -13.72
C GLY A 112 2.41 8.82 -12.97
N LEU A 113 1.26 8.64 -12.31
CA LEU A 113 0.61 9.71 -11.55
C LEU A 113 1.27 9.98 -10.19
N LEU A 114 2.04 9.02 -9.66
CA LEU A 114 2.70 9.16 -8.34
C LEU A 114 3.87 10.16 -8.35
N GLU A 115 4.33 10.61 -9.51
CA GLU A 115 5.48 11.54 -9.63
C GLU A 115 5.13 13.00 -9.28
N GLY A 116 3.85 13.38 -9.34
CA GLY A 116 3.37 14.76 -9.17
C GLY A 116 2.76 15.10 -7.80
N GLU A 117 2.80 14.18 -6.84
CA GLU A 117 2.15 14.36 -5.55
C GLU A 117 3.02 15.18 -4.57
N PRO A 118 2.39 15.81 -3.55
CA PRO A 118 3.11 16.62 -2.57
C PRO A 118 4.08 15.79 -1.73
N GLU A 119 5.08 16.46 -1.11
CA GLU A 119 6.02 15.81 -0.20
C GLU A 119 5.32 15.02 0.90
N GLY A 120 5.91 13.91 1.31
CA GLY A 120 5.40 13.07 2.37
C GLY A 120 5.58 11.58 2.12
N VAL A 121 4.81 10.78 2.82
CA VAL A 121 4.80 9.32 2.72
C VAL A 121 3.48 8.85 2.14
N TYR A 122 3.54 8.14 1.02
CA TYR A 122 2.38 7.50 0.41
C TYR A 122 2.23 6.07 0.91
N ILE A 123 1.06 5.73 1.43
CA ILE A 123 0.68 4.37 1.81
C ILE A 123 -0.05 3.74 0.63
N ALA A 124 0.66 2.86 -0.09
CA ALA A 124 0.16 2.25 -1.32
C ALA A 124 -0.79 1.07 -1.04
N ASN A 125 -0.40 0.18 -0.12
CA ASN A 125 -1.17 -1.03 0.15
C ASN A 125 -1.29 -1.26 1.66
N VAL A 126 -2.49 -1.63 2.11
CA VAL A 126 -2.74 -2.10 3.49
C VAL A 126 -3.63 -3.34 3.41
N CYS A 127 -3.12 -4.48 3.83
CA CYS A 127 -3.89 -5.72 3.85
C CYS A 127 -3.69 -6.49 5.14
N VAL A 128 -4.78 -7.08 5.64
CA VAL A 128 -4.76 -8.09 6.71
C VAL A 128 -5.33 -9.38 6.16
N ASP A 129 -4.56 -10.46 6.30
CA ASP A 129 -4.97 -11.81 5.90
C ASP A 129 -6.32 -12.16 6.52
N LYS A 130 -7.19 -12.76 5.72
CA LYS A 130 -8.58 -13.09 6.08
C LYS A 130 -8.68 -13.87 7.39
N ALA A 131 -7.71 -14.79 7.64
CA ALA A 131 -7.66 -15.61 8.85
C ALA A 131 -7.37 -14.80 10.14
N PHE A 132 -6.87 -13.57 10.00
CA PHE A 132 -6.48 -12.72 11.11
C PHE A 132 -7.33 -11.46 11.27
N ARG A 133 -8.35 -11.25 10.40
CA ARG A 133 -9.24 -10.08 10.49
C ARG A 133 -10.03 -10.04 11.79
N GLY A 134 -10.53 -8.85 12.13
CA GLY A 134 -11.32 -8.63 13.35
C GLY A 134 -10.52 -8.56 14.65
N ARG A 135 -9.16 -8.65 14.60
CA ARG A 135 -8.27 -8.66 15.78
C ARG A 135 -7.49 -7.35 15.97
N GLY A 136 -7.90 -6.27 15.31
CA GLY A 136 -7.23 -4.96 15.44
C GLY A 136 -5.87 -4.85 14.74
N ILE A 137 -5.46 -5.84 13.93
CA ILE A 137 -4.13 -5.93 13.31
C ILE A 137 -3.85 -4.74 12.39
N ALA A 138 -4.81 -4.32 11.55
CA ALA A 138 -4.62 -3.16 10.68
C ALA A 138 -4.33 -1.88 11.49
N LYS A 139 -5.04 -1.68 12.61
CA LYS A 139 -4.81 -0.55 13.51
C LYS A 139 -3.43 -0.62 14.16
N ALA A 140 -3.02 -1.80 14.62
CA ALA A 140 -1.70 -2.00 15.25
C ALA A 140 -0.57 -1.80 14.22
N LEU A 141 -0.73 -2.34 13.00
CA LEU A 141 0.24 -2.22 11.91
C LEU A 141 0.46 -0.76 11.53
N LEU A 142 -0.62 -0.01 11.26
CA LEU A 142 -0.54 1.41 10.93
C LEU A 142 -0.06 2.23 12.14
N GLY A 143 -0.54 1.97 13.35
CA GLY A 143 -0.07 2.64 14.56
C GLY A 143 1.41 2.44 14.84
N GLY A 144 1.96 1.25 14.52
CA GLY A 144 3.40 0.97 14.58
C GLY A 144 4.21 1.62 13.45
N PHE A 145 3.56 2.02 12.37
CA PHE A 145 4.18 2.65 11.19
C PHE A 145 4.14 4.17 11.22
N LEU A 146 3.00 4.78 11.57
CA LEU A 146 2.78 6.23 11.52
C LEU A 146 3.65 6.98 12.54
N ARG A 147 4.22 8.12 12.15
CA ARG A 147 5.03 9.03 12.98
C ARG A 147 4.42 10.44 12.94
N ASP A 148 4.56 11.20 14.02
CA ASP A 148 3.95 12.53 14.13
C ASP A 148 4.65 13.61 13.30
N GLY A 149 5.94 13.43 12.99
CA GLY A 149 6.72 14.35 12.18
C GLY A 149 6.55 14.20 10.66
N GLU A 150 5.76 13.23 10.20
CA GLU A 150 5.60 12.94 8.77
C GLU A 150 4.14 13.19 8.35
N THR A 151 3.98 13.72 7.14
CA THR A 151 2.68 13.77 6.45
C THR A 151 2.48 12.50 5.64
N TYR A 152 1.29 11.90 5.76
CA TYR A 152 0.94 10.66 5.09
C TYR A 152 -0.23 10.88 4.14
N HIS A 153 -0.14 10.24 2.98
CA HIS A 153 -1.17 10.24 1.95
C HIS A 153 -1.58 8.79 1.65
N LEU A 154 -2.84 8.58 1.35
CA LEU A 154 -3.36 7.31 0.84
C LEU A 154 -4.61 7.54 0.00
N GLU A 155 -5.00 6.51 -0.70
CA GLU A 155 -6.26 6.44 -1.43
C GLU A 155 -7.13 5.31 -0.88
N ALA A 156 -8.43 5.54 -0.85
CA ALA A 156 -9.38 4.55 -0.36
C ALA A 156 -10.63 4.51 -1.26
N VAL A 157 -11.02 3.31 -1.67
CA VAL A 157 -12.31 3.11 -2.35
C VAL A 157 -13.44 3.56 -1.44
N GLN A 158 -14.34 4.45 -1.91
CA GLN A 158 -15.41 5.03 -1.10
C GLN A 158 -16.32 3.96 -0.48
N GLN A 159 -16.57 2.89 -1.20
CA GLN A 159 -17.40 1.77 -0.72
C GLN A 159 -16.75 0.96 0.40
N ASN A 160 -15.42 1.06 0.59
CA ASN A 160 -14.72 0.40 1.69
C ASN A 160 -14.83 1.21 3.00
N ALA A 161 -16.06 1.35 3.48
CA ALA A 161 -16.36 2.14 4.69
C ALA A 161 -15.57 1.67 5.94
N ALA A 162 -15.12 0.42 5.99
CA ALA A 162 -14.33 -0.09 7.10
C ALA A 162 -12.90 0.49 7.07
N ALA A 163 -12.28 0.56 5.89
CA ALA A 163 -10.96 1.17 5.71
C ALA A 163 -11.03 2.68 5.96
N VAL A 164 -12.03 3.36 5.39
CA VAL A 164 -12.21 4.82 5.59
C VAL A 164 -12.31 5.15 7.07
N ARG A 165 -13.18 4.47 7.83
CA ARG A 165 -13.30 4.67 9.30
C ARG A 165 -12.01 4.37 10.05
N LEU A 166 -11.25 3.37 9.63
CA LEU A 166 -9.95 3.07 10.24
C LEU A 166 -8.97 4.23 10.01
N TYR A 167 -8.88 4.75 8.80
CA TYR A 167 -7.99 5.86 8.47
C TYR A 167 -8.41 7.15 9.19
N GLU A 168 -9.71 7.48 9.26
CA GLU A 168 -10.21 8.60 10.03
C GLU A 168 -9.85 8.49 11.52
N ALA A 169 -10.02 7.29 12.11
CA ALA A 169 -9.64 7.03 13.51
C ALA A 169 -8.12 7.15 13.76
N LEU A 170 -7.29 7.07 12.71
CA LEU A 170 -5.84 7.29 12.75
C LEU A 170 -5.42 8.73 12.39
N GLY A 171 -6.41 9.62 12.20
CA GLY A 171 -6.20 11.05 11.97
C GLY A 171 -6.07 11.46 10.50
N PHE A 172 -6.37 10.56 9.56
CA PHE A 172 -6.52 10.93 8.16
C PHE A 172 -7.84 11.71 7.96
N ARG A 173 -7.84 12.57 6.96
CA ARG A 173 -9.02 13.32 6.52
C ARG A 173 -9.14 13.23 5.01
N VAL A 174 -10.35 13.19 4.49
CA VAL A 174 -10.61 13.30 3.05
C VAL A 174 -10.16 14.68 2.58
N THR A 175 -9.28 14.70 1.58
CA THR A 175 -8.73 15.91 0.96
C THR A 175 -9.14 16.05 -0.51
N GLY A 176 -9.74 15.01 -1.09
CA GLY A 176 -10.27 15.03 -2.44
C GLY A 176 -11.05 13.76 -2.78
N GLU A 177 -11.78 13.83 -3.87
CA GLU A 177 -12.50 12.71 -4.48
C GLU A 177 -12.07 12.62 -5.95
N TYR A 178 -11.98 11.40 -6.47
CA TYR A 178 -11.64 11.17 -7.87
C TYR A 178 -12.15 9.80 -8.33
N GLU A 179 -12.16 9.61 -9.64
CA GLU A 179 -12.42 8.30 -10.24
C GLU A 179 -11.08 7.54 -10.36
N GLY A 180 -10.94 6.48 -9.57
CA GLY A 180 -9.81 5.57 -9.64
C GLY A 180 -9.86 4.65 -10.85
N PHE A 181 -9.00 3.66 -10.87
CA PHE A 181 -8.92 2.69 -11.96
C PHE A 181 -10.28 2.01 -12.21
N GLY A 182 -10.69 1.95 -13.47
CA GLY A 182 -12.00 1.38 -13.85
C GLY A 182 -13.20 2.24 -13.49
N GLY A 183 -13.04 3.53 -13.17
CA GLY A 183 -14.14 4.44 -12.80
C GLY A 183 -14.65 4.24 -11.37
N VAL A 184 -13.85 3.61 -10.51
CA VAL A 184 -14.22 3.35 -9.11
C VAL A 184 -14.09 4.63 -8.28
N PRO A 185 -15.16 5.08 -7.58
CA PRO A 185 -15.09 6.27 -6.73
C PRO A 185 -14.11 6.08 -5.56
N CYS A 186 -13.12 6.97 -5.45
CA CYS A 186 -12.08 6.94 -4.45
C CYS A 186 -11.97 8.26 -3.69
N TYR A 187 -11.56 8.17 -2.43
CA TYR A 187 -11.09 9.28 -1.63
C TYR A 187 -9.57 9.38 -1.69
N ARG A 188 -9.06 10.61 -1.84
CA ARG A 188 -7.71 10.94 -1.37
C ARG A 188 -7.81 11.33 0.09
N MET A 189 -6.93 10.76 0.91
CA MET A 189 -6.92 11.05 2.34
C MET A 189 -5.52 11.42 2.80
N THR A 190 -5.43 12.45 3.65
CA THR A 190 -4.16 12.95 4.18
C THR A 190 -4.20 12.98 5.71
N ARG A 191 -3.12 12.52 6.33
CA ARG A 191 -2.81 12.74 7.73
C ARG A 191 -1.64 13.71 7.81
N PRO A 192 -1.86 14.99 8.13
CA PRO A 192 -0.80 15.99 8.19
C PRO A 192 0.16 15.72 9.35
N SER A 193 1.40 16.17 9.22
CA SER A 193 2.37 16.20 10.30
C SER A 193 1.86 17.05 11.48
N ARG A 194 2.51 16.90 12.64
CA ARG A 194 2.15 17.70 13.83
C ARG A 194 2.40 19.19 13.62
N ASP A 195 3.46 19.53 12.90
CA ASP A 195 3.85 20.93 12.65
C ASP A 195 2.87 21.62 11.70
N GLU A 196 2.39 20.93 10.66
CA GLU A 196 1.34 21.43 9.76
C GLU A 196 0.01 21.65 10.49
N LYS A 197 -0.35 20.78 11.45
CA LYS A 197 -1.55 20.96 12.28
C LYS A 197 -1.47 22.23 13.15
N LEU A 198 -0.29 22.50 13.73
CA LEU A 198 -0.06 23.70 14.56
C LEU A 198 -0.10 24.97 13.71
N SER A 199 0.47 24.96 12.52
CA SER A 199 0.45 26.10 11.59
C SER A 199 -0.97 26.42 11.09
N ALA A 200 -1.79 25.41 10.81
CA ALA A 200 -3.17 25.58 10.40
C ALA A 200 -4.06 26.16 11.52
N CYS A 201 -3.77 25.86 12.80
CA CYS A 201 -4.49 26.40 13.94
C CYS A 201 -4.09 27.86 14.28
N SER A 202 -2.86 28.27 13.96
CA SER A 202 -2.36 29.64 14.22
C SER A 202 -2.78 30.66 13.14
N GLY A 203 -3.20 30.21 11.97
CA GLY A 203 -3.67 31.07 10.86
C GLY A 203 -5.12 31.55 10.95
N ILE A 204 -5.88 31.21 11.99
CA ILE A 204 -7.31 31.56 12.15
C ILE A 204 -7.51 32.83 13.03
N SER A 205 -6.43 33.50 13.40
CA SER A 205 -6.49 34.75 14.24
C SER A 205 -5.96 35.93 13.45
N GLN A 206 -6.68 36.33 12.37
CA GLN A 206 -6.61 37.71 11.81
C GLN A 206 -7.99 38.10 11.29
#